data_c74d6201983dbfe387967edbef7dde0e
#
_entry.id   c74d6201983dbfe387967edbef7dde0e
#
_cell.length_a   1.000
_cell.length_b   1.000
_cell.length_c   1.000
_cell.angle_alpha   90.00
_cell.angle_beta   90.00
_cell.angle_gamma   90.00
#
_symmetry.space_group_name_H-M   'P 1'
#
loop_
_entity.id
_entity.type
_entity.pdbx_description
1 polymer ?
#
loop_
_entity_poly.entity_id
_entity_poly.type
_entity_poly.pdbx_seq_one_letter_code
_entity_poly.pdbx_strand_id
1 'polypeptide(L)'
;SKLDIPKRWKLRLFRHFWREDYFNDLLKRLETNSDVDPTIVEIDKKRYLKMLKEDKSLIIAGRSIEEILSRFDNKIKDPRRASKGKNVSKIIKEFLKIKCPINKAAKKLNKFFKKHQINLIVDQKYFPISNNRVSKLNVIFSASFGRQLEYYTGMVFKIDIKSNNKIKNIINGGRYDQLIFDLGSKTQVSAVGAALNLNY
;
A
#
# COMPACT_ATOMS: atom_id res chain seq x y z
N SER A 1 -1.64 -8.47 7.02
CA SER A 1 -0.27 -7.99 7.30
C SER A 1 0.28 -8.67 8.56
N LYS A 2 1.51 -9.20 8.49
CA LYS A 2 2.19 -9.87 9.62
C LYS A 2 3.02 -8.88 10.47
N LEU A 3 2.90 -7.59 10.23
CA LEU A 3 3.54 -6.55 11.02
C LEU A 3 2.78 -6.35 12.34
N ASP A 4 3.50 -6.21 13.45
CA ASP A 4 2.92 -6.02 14.78
C ASP A 4 2.53 -4.57 15.02
N ILE A 5 1.45 -4.17 14.35
CA ILE A 5 0.76 -2.89 14.54
C ILE A 5 -0.76 -3.10 14.53
N PRO A 6 -1.53 -2.18 15.13
CA PRO A 6 -2.99 -2.24 15.15
C PRO A 6 -3.64 -2.42 13.76
N LYS A 7 -4.75 -3.15 13.71
CA LYS A 7 -5.47 -3.46 12.46
C LYS A 7 -5.82 -2.21 11.66
N ARG A 8 -6.27 -1.12 12.33
CA ARG A 8 -6.61 0.15 11.67
C ARG A 8 -5.42 0.78 10.95
N TRP A 9 -4.19 0.65 11.49
CA TRP A 9 -2.99 1.13 10.84
C TRP A 9 -2.62 0.29 9.61
N LYS A 10 -2.76 -1.03 9.70
CA LYS A 10 -2.55 -1.94 8.56
C LYS A 10 -3.48 -1.57 7.39
N LEU A 11 -4.77 -1.40 7.69
CA LEU A 11 -5.76 -1.01 6.67
C LEU A 11 -5.47 0.37 6.08
N ARG A 12 -5.06 1.33 6.91
CA ARG A 12 -4.73 2.68 6.47
C ARG A 12 -3.49 2.71 5.58
N LEU A 13 -2.43 2.01 5.96
CA LEU A 13 -1.22 1.88 5.14
C LEU A 13 -1.52 1.16 3.81
N PHE A 14 -2.32 0.10 3.84
CA PHE A 14 -2.72 -0.62 2.64
C PHE A 14 -3.54 0.27 1.70
N ARG A 15 -4.56 0.95 2.20
CA ARG A 15 -5.44 1.82 1.41
C ARG A 15 -4.69 2.96 0.72
N HIS A 16 -3.65 3.49 1.34
CA HIS A 16 -2.92 4.65 0.83
C HIS A 16 -1.53 4.32 0.31
N PHE A 17 -1.25 3.04 0.09
CA PHE A 17 0.05 2.59 -0.41
C PHE A 17 0.42 3.22 -1.77
N TRP A 18 -0.55 3.49 -2.61
CA TRP A 18 -0.39 4.08 -3.94
C TRP A 18 -0.18 5.61 -3.92
N ARG A 19 -0.52 6.30 -2.84
CA ARG A 19 -0.28 7.75 -2.65
C ARG A 19 1.04 7.96 -1.93
N GLU A 20 2.11 8.13 -2.69
CA GLU A 20 3.47 8.11 -2.13
C GLU A 20 3.69 9.12 -1.00
N ASP A 21 3.35 10.40 -1.21
CA ASP A 21 3.53 11.46 -0.21
C ASP A 21 2.69 11.21 1.04
N TYR A 22 1.41 10.88 0.86
CA TYR A 22 0.52 10.58 1.97
C TYR A 22 0.95 9.33 2.73
N PHE A 23 1.43 8.31 2.02
CA PHE A 23 1.97 7.10 2.64
C PHE A 23 3.21 7.39 3.48
N ASN A 24 4.11 8.23 2.98
CA ASN A 24 5.31 8.66 3.71
C ASN A 24 4.93 9.46 4.96
N ASP A 25 3.91 10.30 4.90
CA ASP A 25 3.38 10.99 6.09
C ASP A 25 2.74 10.03 7.09
N LEU A 26 2.02 9.00 6.62
CA LEU A 26 1.54 7.95 7.51
C LEU A 26 2.68 7.20 8.21
N LEU A 27 3.79 6.93 7.50
CA LEU A 27 4.97 6.33 8.12
C LEU A 27 5.61 7.26 9.16
N LYS A 28 5.72 8.57 8.90
CA LYS A 28 6.18 9.55 9.90
C LYS A 28 5.30 9.56 11.14
N ARG A 29 3.96 9.61 10.98
CA ARG A 29 3.01 9.52 12.10
C ARG A 29 3.14 8.20 12.87
N LEU A 30 3.41 7.10 12.17
CA LEU A 30 3.66 5.81 12.78
C LEU A 30 4.94 5.83 13.64
N GLU A 31 5.98 6.55 13.24
CA GLU A 31 7.24 6.71 13.96
C GLU A 31 7.11 7.58 15.20
N THR A 32 6.36 8.68 15.09
CA THR A 32 6.29 9.73 16.13
C THR A 32 5.21 9.49 17.16
N ASN A 33 4.40 8.44 17.02
CA ASN A 33 3.24 8.20 17.90
C ASN A 33 2.28 9.40 17.98
N SER A 34 2.09 10.10 16.86
CA SER A 34 1.23 11.27 16.75
C SER A 34 -0.28 10.97 16.79
N ASP A 35 -0.66 9.72 17.03
CA ASP A 35 -2.05 9.40 17.33
C ASP A 35 -2.46 10.00 18.66
N VAL A 36 -3.67 10.51 18.70
CA VAL A 36 -4.23 11.16 19.88
C VAL A 36 -4.35 10.15 21.02
N ASP A 37 -4.04 10.60 22.24
CA ASP A 37 -4.21 9.83 23.46
C ASP A 37 -5.67 9.31 23.56
N PRO A 38 -5.89 8.04 23.92
CA PRO A 38 -7.23 7.48 24.09
C PRO A 38 -8.13 8.31 25.01
N THR A 39 -7.60 8.90 26.07
CA THR A 39 -8.33 9.75 27.01
C THR A 39 -8.88 10.99 26.32
N ILE A 40 -8.07 11.63 25.46
CA ILE A 40 -8.50 12.80 24.67
C ILE A 40 -9.59 12.37 23.69
N VAL A 41 -9.44 11.19 23.05
CA VAL A 41 -10.45 10.66 22.12
C VAL A 41 -11.78 10.40 22.83
N GLU A 42 -11.76 9.93 24.08
CA GLU A 42 -12.98 9.75 24.89
C GLU A 42 -13.65 11.09 25.22
N ILE A 43 -12.88 12.12 25.55
CA ILE A 43 -13.39 13.48 25.78
C ILE A 43 -14.03 14.02 24.51
N ASP A 44 -13.37 13.89 23.37
CA ASP A 44 -13.90 14.32 22.07
C ASP A 44 -15.18 13.56 21.70
N LYS A 45 -15.25 12.24 21.97
CA LYS A 45 -16.46 11.46 21.77
C LYS A 45 -17.61 11.96 22.63
N LYS A 46 -17.38 12.23 23.91
CA LYS A 46 -18.40 12.77 24.83
C LYS A 46 -18.88 14.15 24.38
N ARG A 47 -17.97 15.02 23.93
CA ARG A 47 -18.30 16.35 23.38
C ARG A 47 -19.17 16.20 22.13
N TYR A 48 -18.80 15.34 21.20
CA TYR A 48 -19.58 15.09 19.99
C TYR A 48 -20.99 14.57 20.31
N LEU A 49 -21.12 13.62 21.24
CA LEU A 49 -22.42 13.11 21.69
C LEU A 49 -23.30 14.21 22.33
N LYS A 50 -22.70 15.17 23.06
CA LYS A 50 -23.42 16.32 23.62
C LYS A 50 -23.94 17.21 22.49
N MET A 51 -23.09 17.55 21.53
CA MET A 51 -23.48 18.38 20.37
C MET A 51 -24.65 17.73 19.57
N LEU A 52 -24.64 16.42 19.39
CA LEU A 52 -25.72 15.69 18.70
C LEU A 52 -27.05 15.74 19.43
N LYS A 53 -27.05 15.91 20.77
CA LYS A 53 -28.29 16.09 21.55
C LYS A 53 -28.87 17.48 21.33
N GLU A 54 -28.02 18.48 21.11
CA GLU A 54 -28.38 19.87 20.90
C GLU A 54 -28.80 20.13 19.45
N ASP A 55 -28.13 19.48 18.48
CA ASP A 55 -28.44 19.63 17.07
C ASP A 55 -28.31 18.27 16.32
N LYS A 56 -29.44 17.68 15.95
CA LYS A 56 -29.50 16.41 15.22
C LYS A 56 -29.07 16.54 13.74
N SER A 57 -28.94 17.76 13.21
CA SER A 57 -28.53 18.01 11.83
C SER A 57 -27.03 17.94 11.58
N LEU A 58 -26.23 17.76 12.61
CA LEU A 58 -24.76 17.68 12.55
C LEU A 58 -24.27 16.41 11.83
N ILE A 59 -24.51 16.37 10.52
CA ILE A 59 -23.89 15.38 9.63
C ILE A 59 -22.56 15.95 9.16
N ILE A 60 -21.45 15.46 9.72
CA ILE A 60 -20.11 15.90 9.33
C ILE A 60 -19.72 15.19 8.04
N ALA A 61 -19.66 15.94 6.93
CA ALA A 61 -19.13 15.49 5.64
C ALA A 61 -19.82 14.22 5.06
N GLY A 62 -21.15 14.15 5.15
CA GLY A 62 -21.94 13.06 4.56
C GLY A 62 -21.77 11.68 5.23
N ARG A 63 -21.25 11.62 6.46
CA ARG A 63 -21.06 10.38 7.21
C ARG A 63 -22.15 10.19 8.25
N SER A 64 -22.59 8.91 8.42
CA SER A 64 -23.55 8.60 9.46
C SER A 64 -22.95 8.78 10.87
N ILE A 65 -23.81 9.03 11.84
CA ILE A 65 -23.44 9.17 13.26
C ILE A 65 -22.73 7.90 13.74
N GLU A 66 -23.23 6.73 13.34
CA GLU A 66 -22.67 5.42 13.68
C GLU A 66 -21.24 5.26 13.14
N GLU A 67 -20.98 5.71 11.93
CA GLU A 67 -19.62 5.71 11.37
C GLU A 67 -18.67 6.60 12.18
N ILE A 68 -19.11 7.76 12.62
CA ILE A 68 -18.29 8.68 13.40
C ILE A 68 -18.01 8.09 14.77
N LEU A 69 -19.03 7.57 15.46
CA LEU A 69 -18.88 6.92 16.77
C LEU A 69 -17.97 5.70 16.70
N SER A 70 -18.16 4.85 15.69
CA SER A 70 -17.29 3.69 15.44
C SER A 70 -15.82 4.09 15.27
N ARG A 71 -15.54 5.25 14.68
CA ARG A 71 -14.16 5.76 14.56
C ARG A 71 -13.55 6.17 15.88
N PHE A 72 -14.32 6.80 16.77
CA PHE A 72 -13.87 7.09 18.13
C PHE A 72 -13.55 5.78 18.87
N ASP A 73 -14.46 4.81 18.84
CA ASP A 73 -14.28 3.52 19.51
C ASP A 73 -13.08 2.73 18.99
N ASN A 74 -12.88 2.74 17.67
CA ASN A 74 -11.71 2.11 17.08
C ASN A 74 -10.39 2.78 17.49
N LYS A 75 -10.37 4.10 17.68
CA LYS A 75 -9.18 4.80 18.17
C LYS A 75 -8.90 4.48 19.65
N ILE A 76 -9.94 4.35 20.47
CA ILE A 76 -9.82 4.03 21.90
C ILE A 76 -9.36 2.59 22.08
N LYS A 77 -9.97 1.64 21.36
CA LYS A 77 -9.70 0.20 21.49
C LYS A 77 -8.37 -0.26 20.90
N ASP A 78 -7.78 0.52 20.01
CA ASP A 78 -6.56 0.15 19.29
C ASP A 78 -5.48 1.23 19.41
N PRO A 79 -4.98 1.49 20.63
CA PRO A 79 -3.92 2.46 20.87
C PRO A 79 -2.60 1.93 20.30
N ARG A 80 -1.88 2.77 19.57
CA ARG A 80 -0.58 2.43 19.01
C ARG A 80 0.55 2.75 20.00
N ARG A 81 1.54 1.84 20.11
CA ARG A 81 2.76 2.09 20.88
C ARG A 81 3.87 2.62 19.97
N ALA A 82 4.51 3.71 20.35
CA ALA A 82 5.56 4.37 19.59
C ALA A 82 6.73 3.45 19.20
N SER A 83 7.21 2.60 20.12
CA SER A 83 8.30 1.67 19.87
C SER A 83 8.01 0.69 18.74
N LYS A 84 6.81 0.12 18.70
CA LYS A 84 6.38 -0.78 17.62
C LYS A 84 6.21 -0.02 16.30
N GLY A 85 5.62 1.16 16.34
CA GLY A 85 5.41 1.99 15.16
C GLY A 85 6.73 2.36 14.47
N LYS A 86 7.73 2.78 15.20
CA LYS A 86 9.05 3.13 14.68
C LYS A 86 9.74 1.94 14.01
N ASN A 87 9.69 0.77 14.65
CA ASN A 87 10.27 -0.44 14.07
C ASN A 87 9.55 -0.87 12.79
N VAL A 88 8.21 -0.86 12.78
CA VAL A 88 7.42 -1.24 11.60
C VAL A 88 7.65 -0.28 10.45
N SER A 89 7.73 1.03 10.70
CA SER A 89 8.07 2.00 9.66
C SER A 89 9.44 1.74 9.05
N LYS A 90 10.44 1.43 9.88
CA LYS A 90 11.78 1.05 9.42
C LYS A 90 11.74 -0.19 8.52
N ILE A 91 11.01 -1.23 8.92
CA ILE A 91 10.84 -2.45 8.12
C ILE A 91 10.20 -2.14 6.76
N ILE A 92 9.14 -1.34 6.74
CA ILE A 92 8.47 -0.94 5.50
C ILE A 92 9.41 -0.15 4.59
N LYS A 93 10.16 0.82 5.14
CA LYS A 93 11.13 1.61 4.38
C LYS A 93 12.26 0.73 3.81
N GLU A 94 12.76 -0.25 4.58
CA GLU A 94 13.75 -1.22 4.09
C GLU A 94 13.16 -2.09 2.96
N PHE A 95 11.91 -2.55 3.10
CA PHE A 95 11.22 -3.31 2.05
C PHE A 95 11.14 -2.52 0.75
N LEU A 96 10.69 -1.28 0.80
CA LEU A 96 10.53 -0.42 -0.39
C LEU A 96 11.85 -0.11 -1.10
N LYS A 97 12.98 -0.24 -0.43
CA LYS A 97 14.32 -0.09 -1.04
C LYS A 97 14.81 -1.34 -1.77
N ILE A 98 14.09 -2.46 -1.69
CA ILE A 98 14.51 -3.69 -2.37
C ILE A 98 14.41 -3.49 -3.88
N LYS A 99 15.57 -3.51 -4.53
CA LYS A 99 15.72 -3.49 -5.98
C LYS A 99 16.80 -4.50 -6.36
N CYS A 100 16.54 -5.35 -7.33
CA CYS A 100 17.49 -6.38 -7.76
C CYS A 100 17.11 -6.99 -9.12
N PRO A 101 18.05 -7.67 -9.80
CA PRO A 101 17.70 -8.52 -10.93
C PRO A 101 16.62 -9.52 -10.55
N ILE A 102 15.66 -9.72 -11.44
CA ILE A 102 14.46 -10.50 -11.15
C ILE A 102 14.75 -11.96 -10.75
N ASN A 103 15.79 -12.57 -11.31
CA ASN A 103 16.24 -13.93 -10.96
C ASN A 103 16.76 -14.06 -9.51
N LYS A 104 17.01 -12.93 -8.83
CA LYS A 104 17.43 -12.87 -7.43
C LYS A 104 16.30 -12.37 -6.51
N ALA A 105 15.11 -12.06 -7.06
CA ALA A 105 14.03 -11.41 -6.32
C ALA A 105 13.52 -12.30 -5.17
N ALA A 106 13.13 -13.54 -5.45
CA ALA A 106 12.64 -14.45 -4.41
C ALA A 106 13.68 -14.64 -3.28
N LYS A 107 14.94 -14.90 -3.64
CA LYS A 107 16.02 -15.07 -2.65
C LYS A 107 16.18 -13.82 -1.78
N LYS A 108 16.15 -12.61 -2.38
CA LYS A 108 16.31 -11.35 -1.66
C LYS A 108 15.12 -11.04 -0.75
N LEU A 109 13.90 -11.31 -1.22
CA LEU A 109 12.68 -11.18 -0.44
C LEU A 109 12.64 -12.16 0.73
N ASN A 110 12.95 -13.42 0.51
CA ASN A 110 12.97 -14.43 1.57
C ASN A 110 14.03 -14.12 2.63
N LYS A 111 15.21 -13.62 2.23
CA LYS A 111 16.23 -13.14 3.18
C LYS A 111 15.71 -11.97 4.02
N PHE A 112 15.01 -11.02 3.40
CA PHE A 112 14.38 -9.89 4.09
C PHE A 112 13.31 -10.36 5.08
N PHE A 113 12.41 -11.26 4.66
CA PHE A 113 11.35 -11.78 5.53
C PHE A 113 11.90 -12.55 6.72
N LYS A 114 12.93 -13.39 6.50
CA LYS A 114 13.62 -14.10 7.58
C LYS A 114 14.27 -13.12 8.57
N LYS A 115 14.98 -12.09 8.08
CA LYS A 115 15.62 -11.06 8.93
C LYS A 115 14.61 -10.39 9.86
N HIS A 116 13.39 -10.12 9.37
CA HIS A 116 12.36 -9.42 10.13
C HIS A 116 11.31 -10.36 10.77
N GLN A 117 11.60 -11.66 10.85
CA GLN A 117 10.72 -12.67 11.45
C GLN A 117 9.30 -12.66 10.85
N ILE A 118 9.21 -12.32 9.55
CA ILE A 118 7.96 -12.35 8.80
C ILE A 118 7.82 -13.75 8.20
N ASN A 119 6.88 -14.54 8.70
CA ASN A 119 6.61 -15.88 8.20
C ASN A 119 5.90 -15.82 6.83
N LEU A 120 6.65 -15.49 5.79
CA LEU A 120 6.22 -15.46 4.39
C LEU A 120 7.36 -16.01 3.53
N ILE A 121 7.02 -16.93 2.65
CA ILE A 121 7.94 -17.50 1.66
C ILE A 121 7.42 -17.15 0.27
N VAL A 122 8.29 -16.61 -0.56
CA VAL A 122 8.01 -16.26 -1.95
C VAL A 122 8.80 -17.21 -2.85
N ASP A 123 8.08 -17.91 -3.72
CA ASP A 123 8.67 -18.82 -4.72
C ASP A 123 9.14 -18.04 -5.95
N GLN A 124 10.25 -18.47 -6.55
CA GLN A 124 10.80 -17.89 -7.78
C GLN A 124 9.82 -18.01 -8.97
N LYS A 125 8.89 -18.97 -8.96
CA LYS A 125 7.84 -19.11 -10.00
C LYS A 125 6.92 -17.89 -10.13
N TYR A 126 6.81 -17.07 -9.08
CA TYR A 126 6.05 -15.80 -9.12
C TYR A 126 6.79 -14.69 -9.87
N PHE A 127 8.05 -14.91 -10.23
CA PHE A 127 8.86 -13.98 -11.02
C PHE A 127 9.22 -14.67 -12.34
N PRO A 128 8.29 -14.72 -13.30
CA PRO A 128 8.53 -15.42 -14.55
C PRO A 128 9.72 -14.80 -15.27
N ILE A 129 10.74 -15.60 -15.39
CA ILE A 129 11.89 -15.30 -16.22
C ILE A 129 12.13 -16.51 -17.08
N SER A 130 12.31 -16.24 -18.28
CA SER A 130 12.93 -17.16 -19.22
C SER A 130 12.00 -17.85 -20.20
N ASN A 131 11.70 -17.11 -21.19
CA ASN A 131 11.86 -17.70 -22.52
C ASN A 131 13.07 -17.02 -23.15
N ASN A 132 13.81 -17.68 -24.01
CA ASN A 132 15.00 -17.13 -24.71
C ASN A 132 14.78 -15.76 -25.37
N ARG A 133 13.53 -15.36 -25.55
CA ARG A 133 13.12 -14.04 -26.06
C ARG A 133 13.38 -12.88 -25.06
N VAL A 134 13.36 -13.16 -23.77
CA VAL A 134 13.54 -12.15 -22.69
C VAL A 134 14.99 -12.13 -22.17
N SER A 135 15.82 -13.10 -22.54
CA SER A 135 17.22 -13.21 -22.09
C SER A 135 18.10 -11.99 -22.39
N LYS A 136 17.73 -11.20 -23.41
CA LYS A 136 18.42 -9.96 -23.78
C LYS A 136 17.95 -8.74 -22.99
N LEU A 137 16.90 -8.85 -22.16
CA LEU A 137 16.36 -7.75 -21.39
C LEU A 137 16.97 -7.73 -19.97
N ASN A 138 17.30 -6.53 -19.50
CA ASN A 138 17.66 -6.33 -18.11
C ASN A 138 16.39 -6.18 -17.26
N VAL A 139 15.86 -7.29 -16.73
CA VAL A 139 14.64 -7.29 -15.94
C VAL A 139 14.96 -7.10 -14.46
N ILE A 140 14.43 -6.01 -13.88
CA ILE A 140 14.68 -5.61 -12.50
C ILE A 140 13.38 -5.68 -11.70
N PHE A 141 13.41 -6.36 -10.56
CA PHE A 141 12.40 -6.26 -9.53
C PHE A 141 12.60 -5.02 -8.67
N SER A 142 11.53 -4.28 -8.38
CA SER A 142 11.53 -3.15 -7.45
C SER A 142 10.27 -3.19 -6.57
N ALA A 143 10.45 -3.25 -5.25
CA ALA A 143 9.35 -3.31 -4.30
C ALA A 143 8.56 -1.99 -4.19
N SER A 144 9.15 -0.87 -4.61
CA SER A 144 8.47 0.44 -4.63
C SER A 144 7.75 0.73 -5.95
N PHE A 145 7.94 -0.10 -6.98
CA PHE A 145 7.36 0.14 -8.29
C PHE A 145 5.85 -0.14 -8.31
N GLY A 146 5.10 0.59 -9.13
CA GLY A 146 3.67 0.39 -9.34
C GLY A 146 2.74 1.02 -8.28
N ARG A 147 3.29 1.78 -7.33
CA ARG A 147 2.50 2.41 -6.26
C ARG A 147 1.56 3.52 -6.74
N GLN A 148 1.77 4.07 -7.93
CA GLN A 148 1.04 5.23 -8.43
C GLN A 148 -0.30 4.88 -9.11
N LEU A 149 -0.63 3.60 -9.27
CA LEU A 149 -1.81 3.15 -10.01
C LEU A 149 -2.68 2.25 -9.13
N GLU A 150 -3.79 2.80 -8.64
CA GLU A 150 -4.67 2.17 -7.65
C GLU A 150 -5.41 0.93 -8.18
N TYR A 151 -5.74 0.91 -9.46
CA TYR A 151 -6.54 -0.16 -10.06
C TYR A 151 -5.79 -1.47 -10.31
N TYR A 152 -4.46 -1.48 -10.20
CA TYR A 152 -3.70 -2.72 -10.33
C TYR A 152 -3.86 -3.59 -9.08
N THR A 153 -4.22 -4.85 -9.31
CA THR A 153 -4.44 -5.86 -8.26
C THR A 153 -3.35 -6.92 -8.20
N GLY A 154 -2.44 -6.91 -9.18
CA GLY A 154 -1.40 -7.92 -9.30
C GLY A 154 -0.05 -7.35 -9.75
N MET A 155 0.62 -8.06 -10.63
CA MET A 155 1.90 -7.63 -11.19
C MET A 155 1.74 -6.34 -11.98
N VAL A 156 2.66 -5.41 -11.79
CA VAL A 156 2.83 -4.23 -12.63
C VAL A 156 4.23 -4.22 -13.23
N PHE A 157 4.36 -3.71 -14.44
CA PHE A 157 5.63 -3.60 -15.12
C PHE A 157 5.73 -2.33 -15.95
N LYS A 158 6.96 -1.93 -16.23
CA LYS A 158 7.27 -0.94 -17.26
C LYS A 158 8.44 -1.42 -18.11
N ILE A 159 8.49 -0.94 -19.33
CA ILE A 159 9.63 -1.15 -20.22
C ILE A 159 10.22 0.21 -20.54
N ASP A 160 11.49 0.34 -20.21
CA ASP A 160 12.28 1.52 -20.51
C ASP A 160 13.31 1.16 -21.59
N ILE A 161 13.55 2.07 -22.53
CA ILE A 161 14.65 1.98 -23.49
C ILE A 161 15.69 3.05 -23.19
N LYS A 162 16.95 2.72 -23.47
CA LYS A 162 18.03 3.70 -23.41
C LYS A 162 18.36 4.15 -24.85
N SER A 163 18.15 5.43 -25.12
CA SER A 163 18.48 6.07 -26.39
C SER A 163 19.21 7.37 -26.12
N ASN A 164 20.34 7.61 -26.79
CA ASN A 164 21.13 8.84 -26.65
C ASN A 164 21.41 9.22 -25.17
N ASN A 165 21.86 8.25 -24.36
CA ASN A 165 22.10 8.39 -22.93
C ASN A 165 20.86 8.82 -22.07
N LYS A 166 19.67 8.88 -22.64
CA LYS A 166 18.42 9.14 -21.93
C LYS A 166 17.63 7.84 -21.80
N ILE A 167 16.99 7.68 -20.63
CA ILE A 167 16.04 6.59 -20.40
C ILE A 167 14.67 7.11 -20.75
N LYS A 168 13.97 6.43 -21.68
CA LYS A 168 12.58 6.73 -22.03
C LYS A 168 11.71 5.55 -21.68
N ASN A 169 10.59 5.82 -21.01
CA ASN A 169 9.57 4.82 -20.76
C ASN A 169 8.69 4.67 -22.00
N ILE A 170 8.56 3.45 -22.49
CA ILE A 170 7.79 3.13 -23.72
C ILE A 170 6.55 2.30 -23.42
N ILE A 171 6.54 1.46 -22.40
CA ILE A 171 5.39 0.62 -22.05
C ILE A 171 5.16 0.64 -20.55
N ASN A 172 3.90 0.76 -20.15
CA ASN A 172 3.45 0.52 -18.79
C ASN A 172 2.28 -0.45 -18.81
N GLY A 173 2.26 -1.42 -17.91
CA GLY A 173 1.19 -2.40 -17.87
C GLY A 173 1.11 -3.15 -16.55
N GLY A 174 0.09 -3.99 -16.44
CA GLY A 174 -0.12 -4.81 -15.27
C GLY A 174 -1.43 -5.59 -15.28
N ARG A 175 -1.70 -6.23 -14.15
CA ARG A 175 -2.91 -7.02 -13.90
C ARG A 175 -3.90 -6.21 -13.06
N TYR A 176 -5.18 -6.16 -13.48
CA TYR A 176 -6.24 -5.36 -12.87
C TYR A 176 -7.59 -6.11 -12.82
N ASP A 177 -7.63 -7.23 -12.12
CA ASP A 177 -8.79 -8.12 -12.05
C ASP A 177 -10.06 -7.48 -11.47
N GLN A 178 -9.92 -6.41 -10.68
CA GLN A 178 -11.03 -5.74 -10.00
C GLN A 178 -11.67 -4.62 -10.84
N LEU A 179 -10.94 -4.06 -11.79
CA LEU A 179 -11.36 -2.84 -12.50
C LEU A 179 -12.70 -2.98 -13.20
N ILE A 180 -12.93 -4.12 -13.89
CA ILE A 180 -14.16 -4.34 -14.66
C ILE A 180 -15.37 -4.49 -13.72
N PHE A 181 -15.18 -5.10 -12.55
CA PHE A 181 -16.21 -5.18 -11.52
C PHE A 181 -16.53 -3.79 -10.94
N ASP A 182 -15.52 -2.99 -10.62
CA ASP A 182 -15.68 -1.63 -10.09
C ASP A 182 -16.36 -0.68 -11.11
N LEU A 183 -16.25 -0.98 -12.41
CA LEU A 183 -16.95 -0.28 -13.50
C LEU A 183 -18.39 -0.79 -13.72
N GLY A 184 -18.91 -1.69 -12.88
CA GLY A 184 -20.32 -2.11 -12.90
C GLY A 184 -20.57 -3.48 -13.53
N SER A 185 -19.55 -4.28 -13.84
CA SER A 185 -19.76 -5.67 -14.25
C SER A 185 -20.34 -6.49 -13.10
N LYS A 186 -21.25 -7.42 -13.42
CA LYS A 186 -21.84 -8.35 -12.45
C LYS A 186 -20.84 -9.44 -12.01
N THR A 187 -19.77 -9.65 -12.75
CA THR A 187 -18.77 -10.69 -12.50
C THR A 187 -17.37 -10.09 -12.47
N GLN A 188 -16.52 -10.66 -11.63
CA GLN A 188 -15.10 -10.33 -11.63
C GLN A 188 -14.42 -11.02 -12.81
N VAL A 189 -13.67 -10.25 -13.60
CA VAL A 189 -12.96 -10.76 -14.79
C VAL A 189 -11.48 -10.47 -14.63
N SER A 190 -10.65 -11.52 -14.70
CA SER A 190 -9.20 -11.35 -14.71
C SER A 190 -8.75 -10.62 -15.96
N ALA A 191 -8.06 -9.50 -15.77
CA ALA A 191 -7.61 -8.65 -16.86
C ALA A 191 -6.14 -8.27 -16.74
N VAL A 192 -5.47 -8.21 -17.88
CA VAL A 192 -4.11 -7.71 -18.04
C VAL A 192 -4.06 -6.77 -19.24
N GLY A 193 -3.23 -5.75 -19.16
CA GLY A 193 -3.08 -4.82 -20.28
C GLY A 193 -1.81 -4.00 -20.18
N ALA A 194 -1.48 -3.34 -21.27
CA ALA A 194 -0.37 -2.42 -21.34
C ALA A 194 -0.68 -1.24 -22.26
N ALA A 195 -0.17 -0.07 -21.92
CA ALA A 195 -0.19 1.12 -22.75
C ALA A 195 1.19 1.34 -23.36
N LEU A 196 1.21 1.57 -24.67
CA LEU A 196 2.42 1.88 -25.45
C LEU A 196 2.45 3.39 -25.70
N ASN A 197 3.58 4.02 -25.33
CA ASN A 197 3.82 5.42 -25.69
C ASN A 197 4.51 5.48 -27.06
N LEU A 198 3.84 6.08 -28.02
CA LEU A 198 4.33 6.21 -29.40
C LEU A 198 5.12 7.52 -29.65
N ASN A 199 5.14 8.42 -28.67
CA ASN A 199 5.85 9.71 -28.74
C ASN A 199 7.31 9.56 -28.25
N TYR A 200 8.21 9.14 -29.14
CA TYR A 200 9.66 9.07 -28.87
C TYR A 200 10.52 9.64 -29.98
#